data_5338870b277fd2370dd6f3b04800359b
#
_entry.id   5338870b277fd2370dd6f3b04800359b
#
_cell.length_a   1.000
_cell.length_b   1.000
_cell.length_c   1.000
_cell.angle_alpha   90.00
_cell.angle_beta   90.00
_cell.angle_gamma   90.00
#
_symmetry.space_group_name_H-M   'P 1'
#
loop_
_entity.id
_entity.type
_entity.pdbx_description
1 polymer ?
#
loop_
_entity_poly.entity_id
_entity_poly.type
_entity_poly.pdbx_seq_one_letter_code
_entity_poly.pdbx_strand_id
1 'polypeptide(L)'
;MHNNFFCKSPYINLYDKPSYNSKVGSQILYGEKFKILMKKKNFYKIKSSYDNYVGYIKSSNYINKFKPTHKISVLKSRIFKYPKNQAECKSKKFLSFSSKIQIIKKNKNFIMFDKNKWLNIKDIKLINQKEKKFLKILKLFLECKYMWGGKTFNGIDCSALIQIFYKYNNKYFPRGTKDQIKYSKKKIKRNNFKKGDLIFWKGHVAVCLNSTQLIHAYGPKKRVIIMPIRKTIDQIKKTANLKVRKISSI
;
A
#
# COMPACT_ATOMS: atom_id res chain seq x y z
N MET A 1 -17.02 8.59 -22.87
CA MET A 1 -17.47 8.53 -21.45
C MET A 1 -16.33 8.00 -20.58
N HIS A 2 -15.78 8.79 -19.67
CA HIS A 2 -14.71 8.32 -18.77
C HIS A 2 -15.34 7.53 -17.62
N ASN A 3 -15.52 6.24 -17.79
CA ASN A 3 -16.08 5.39 -16.75
C ASN A 3 -15.05 5.15 -15.65
N ASN A 4 -15.30 5.75 -14.47
CA ASN A 4 -14.56 5.48 -13.26
C ASN A 4 -15.05 4.16 -12.66
N PHE A 5 -14.11 3.27 -12.37
CA PHE A 5 -14.39 1.97 -11.76
C PHE A 5 -13.73 1.87 -10.39
N PHE A 6 -14.28 1.02 -9.53
CA PHE A 6 -13.77 0.75 -8.19
C PHE A 6 -13.56 -0.73 -8.00
N CYS A 7 -12.41 -1.10 -7.44
CA CYS A 7 -12.06 -2.49 -7.17
C CYS A 7 -13.00 -3.12 -6.12
N LYS A 8 -13.58 -4.27 -6.45
CA LYS A 8 -14.44 -5.09 -5.55
C LYS A 8 -13.75 -6.38 -5.09
N SER A 9 -12.55 -6.65 -5.55
CA SER A 9 -11.68 -7.71 -5.01
C SER A 9 -10.88 -7.20 -3.82
N PRO A 10 -10.44 -8.04 -2.87
CA PRO A 10 -9.57 -7.61 -1.77
C PRO A 10 -8.35 -6.83 -2.25
N TYR A 11 -7.77 -7.25 -3.35
CA TYR A 11 -6.82 -6.52 -4.18
C TYR A 11 -6.75 -7.13 -5.58
N ILE A 12 -6.18 -6.39 -6.52
CA ILE A 12 -5.92 -6.82 -7.90
C ILE A 12 -4.46 -6.49 -8.23
N ASN A 13 -3.73 -7.43 -8.83
CA ASN A 13 -2.39 -7.18 -9.33
C ASN A 13 -2.43 -6.34 -10.62
N LEU A 14 -1.55 -5.34 -10.69
CA LEU A 14 -1.23 -4.60 -11.91
C LEU A 14 0.03 -5.18 -12.53
N TYR A 15 -0.11 -5.77 -13.68
CA TYR A 15 0.98 -6.34 -14.45
C TYR A 15 1.58 -5.29 -15.40
N ASP A 16 2.88 -5.38 -15.67
CA ASP A 16 3.57 -4.48 -16.61
C ASP A 16 3.16 -4.76 -18.07
N LYS A 17 2.82 -6.02 -18.38
CA LYS A 17 2.34 -6.48 -19.70
C LYS A 17 1.03 -7.26 -19.55
N PRO A 18 0.20 -7.40 -20.61
CA PRO A 18 -1.06 -8.18 -20.57
C PRO A 18 -0.80 -9.69 -20.59
N SER A 19 -0.11 -10.19 -19.58
CA SER A 19 0.28 -11.59 -19.40
C SER A 19 0.43 -11.92 -17.92
N TYR A 20 0.05 -13.15 -17.53
CA TYR A 20 0.25 -13.65 -16.15
C TYR A 20 1.69 -13.88 -15.78
N ASN A 21 2.54 -14.12 -16.78
CA ASN A 21 3.99 -14.29 -16.60
C ASN A 21 4.71 -12.94 -16.52
N SER A 22 3.97 -11.84 -16.63
CA SER A 22 4.53 -10.50 -16.47
C SER A 22 4.76 -10.17 -15.01
N LYS A 23 5.75 -9.31 -14.75
CA LYS A 23 6.00 -8.77 -13.42
C LYS A 23 4.79 -7.98 -12.93
N VAL A 24 4.50 -8.10 -11.65
CA VAL A 24 3.55 -7.24 -10.95
C VAL A 24 4.28 -5.96 -10.56
N GLY A 25 3.88 -4.83 -11.14
CA GLY A 25 4.49 -3.52 -10.84
C GLY A 25 3.76 -2.79 -9.71
N SER A 26 2.47 -3.10 -9.48
CA SER A 26 1.67 -2.49 -8.42
C SER A 26 0.44 -3.35 -8.09
N GLN A 27 -0.38 -2.88 -7.14
CA GLN A 27 -1.67 -3.48 -6.78
C GLN A 27 -2.73 -2.38 -6.63
N ILE A 28 -4.00 -2.72 -6.90
CA ILE A 28 -5.18 -1.91 -6.59
C ILE A 28 -5.90 -2.58 -5.41
N LEU A 29 -6.14 -1.84 -4.34
CA LEU A 29 -6.83 -2.35 -3.14
C LEU A 29 -8.36 -2.23 -3.30
N TYR A 30 -9.11 -2.94 -2.46
CA TYR A 30 -10.59 -2.83 -2.41
C TYR A 30 -11.02 -1.37 -2.27
N GLY A 31 -12.01 -0.97 -3.07
CA GLY A 31 -12.56 0.38 -3.09
C GLY A 31 -11.66 1.45 -3.72
N GLU A 32 -10.49 1.09 -4.26
CA GLU A 32 -9.67 2.03 -5.03
C GLU A 32 -10.26 2.27 -6.42
N LYS A 33 -10.20 3.54 -6.80
CA LYS A 33 -10.70 4.05 -8.08
C LYS A 33 -9.65 3.91 -9.17
N PHE A 34 -10.08 3.53 -10.37
CA PHE A 34 -9.25 3.48 -11.58
C PHE A 34 -10.07 3.76 -12.83
N LYS A 35 -9.39 4.06 -13.92
CA LYS A 35 -9.98 4.20 -15.26
C LYS A 35 -9.51 3.08 -16.15
N ILE A 36 -10.40 2.49 -16.94
CA ILE A 36 -10.05 1.57 -18.02
C ILE A 36 -9.67 2.43 -19.23
N LEU A 37 -8.45 2.20 -19.76
CA LEU A 37 -7.93 2.89 -20.92
C LEU A 37 -8.21 2.11 -22.22
N MET A 38 -8.03 0.78 -22.17
CA MET A 38 -8.31 -0.09 -23.31
C MET A 38 -8.44 -1.55 -22.85
N LYS A 39 -9.10 -2.36 -23.65
CA LYS A 39 -9.14 -3.83 -23.54
C LYS A 39 -8.07 -4.44 -24.47
N LYS A 40 -7.34 -5.44 -23.97
CA LYS A 40 -6.34 -6.19 -24.76
C LYS A 40 -6.41 -7.67 -24.40
N LYS A 41 -7.02 -8.48 -25.26
CA LYS A 41 -7.35 -9.88 -24.97
C LYS A 41 -8.17 -9.99 -23.66
N ASN A 42 -7.71 -10.81 -22.72
CA ASN A 42 -8.34 -11.03 -21.39
C ASN A 42 -7.89 -10.02 -20.32
N PHE A 43 -7.22 -8.95 -20.72
CA PHE A 43 -6.71 -7.91 -19.83
C PHE A 43 -7.31 -6.55 -20.14
N TYR A 44 -7.37 -5.70 -19.11
CA TYR A 44 -7.65 -4.28 -19.26
C TYR A 44 -6.40 -3.48 -18.89
N LYS A 45 -5.98 -2.58 -19.78
CA LYS A 45 -5.02 -1.53 -19.42
C LYS A 45 -5.76 -0.49 -18.62
N ILE A 46 -5.29 -0.22 -17.41
CA ILE A 46 -5.94 0.72 -16.49
C ILE A 46 -4.98 1.79 -16.00
N LYS A 47 -5.54 2.90 -15.54
CA LYS A 47 -4.82 3.95 -14.82
C LYS A 47 -5.41 4.10 -13.42
N SER A 48 -4.61 3.89 -12.38
CA SER A 48 -4.97 4.17 -11.00
C SER A 48 -5.28 5.65 -10.82
N SER A 49 -6.39 5.98 -10.14
CA SER A 49 -6.74 7.38 -9.89
C SER A 49 -5.94 8.00 -8.74
N TYR A 50 -5.29 7.18 -7.90
CA TYR A 50 -4.51 7.68 -6.78
C TYR A 50 -3.12 8.19 -7.20
N ASP A 51 -2.38 7.40 -7.93
CA ASP A 51 -0.96 7.65 -8.25
C ASP A 51 -0.65 7.69 -9.74
N ASN A 52 -1.70 7.66 -10.58
CA ASN A 52 -1.61 7.62 -12.03
C ASN A 52 -0.83 6.42 -12.60
N TYR A 53 -0.56 5.40 -11.77
CA TYR A 53 0.14 4.21 -12.22
C TYR A 53 -0.67 3.50 -13.30
N VAL A 54 0.01 3.16 -14.40
CA VAL A 54 -0.59 2.46 -15.54
C VAL A 54 -0.09 1.03 -15.55
N GLY A 55 -0.99 0.07 -15.73
CA GLY A 55 -0.67 -1.35 -15.84
C GLY A 55 -1.87 -2.14 -16.33
N TYR A 56 -1.72 -3.44 -16.38
CA TYR A 56 -2.74 -4.35 -16.86
C TYR A 56 -3.34 -5.16 -15.71
N ILE A 57 -4.67 -5.24 -15.68
CA ILE A 57 -5.40 -6.15 -14.79
C ILE A 57 -6.08 -7.23 -15.62
N LYS A 58 -6.22 -8.44 -15.05
CA LYS A 58 -7.17 -9.42 -15.57
C LYS A 58 -8.57 -8.85 -15.43
N SER A 59 -9.52 -9.26 -16.30
CA SER A 59 -10.94 -9.06 -16.05
C SER A 59 -11.26 -9.50 -14.61
N SER A 60 -11.72 -8.56 -13.80
CA SER A 60 -11.84 -8.73 -12.36
C SER A 60 -13.07 -8.01 -11.84
N ASN A 61 -13.40 -8.23 -10.60
CA ASN A 61 -14.62 -7.72 -9.99
C ASN A 61 -14.47 -6.21 -9.68
N TYR A 62 -15.23 -5.38 -10.40
CA TYR A 62 -15.28 -3.92 -10.20
C TYR A 62 -16.70 -3.38 -10.41
N ILE A 63 -16.96 -2.20 -9.92
CA ILE A 63 -18.23 -1.48 -10.04
C ILE A 63 -17.98 -0.03 -10.46
N ASN A 64 -18.97 0.60 -11.05
CA ASN A 64 -18.92 2.00 -11.49
C ASN A 64 -19.52 2.98 -10.48
N LYS A 65 -20.36 2.53 -9.56
CA LYS A 65 -20.98 3.36 -8.51
C LYS A 65 -20.47 2.91 -7.13
N PHE A 66 -19.67 3.76 -6.46
CA PHE A 66 -19.16 3.48 -5.12
C PHE A 66 -18.77 4.78 -4.42
N LYS A 67 -19.28 4.99 -3.20
CA LYS A 67 -19.00 6.16 -2.38
C LYS A 67 -18.36 5.70 -1.05
N PRO A 68 -17.03 5.60 -0.96
CA PRO A 68 -16.40 5.14 0.25
C PRO A 68 -16.59 6.12 1.40
N THR A 69 -16.99 5.60 2.56
CA THR A 69 -17.21 6.37 3.79
C THR A 69 -16.14 6.09 4.84
N HIS A 70 -15.52 4.91 4.78
CA HIS A 70 -14.53 4.44 5.75
C HIS A 70 -13.34 3.78 5.05
N LYS A 71 -12.29 3.53 5.81
CA LYS A 71 -11.07 2.85 5.39
C LYS A 71 -10.57 1.89 6.46
N ILE A 72 -9.87 0.83 6.04
CA ILE A 72 -9.25 -0.15 6.94
C ILE A 72 -8.05 0.50 7.64
N SER A 73 -8.01 0.40 8.97
CA SER A 73 -6.99 1.03 9.84
C SER A 73 -6.05 0.02 10.51
N VAL A 74 -6.25 -1.28 10.29
CA VAL A 74 -5.39 -2.38 10.76
C VAL A 74 -4.68 -3.03 9.58
N LEU A 75 -3.58 -3.75 9.83
CA LEU A 75 -2.79 -4.39 8.77
C LEU A 75 -3.66 -5.27 7.86
N LYS A 76 -4.49 -6.11 8.47
CA LYS A 76 -5.47 -6.99 7.80
C LYS A 76 -6.76 -7.07 8.61
N SER A 77 -7.88 -6.81 7.96
CA SER A 77 -9.22 -6.95 8.55
C SER A 77 -9.91 -8.17 7.97
N ARG A 78 -10.31 -9.10 8.84
CA ARG A 78 -10.97 -10.34 8.42
C ARG A 78 -12.36 -10.05 7.88
N ILE A 79 -12.74 -10.70 6.78
CA ILE A 79 -14.10 -10.68 6.24
C ILE A 79 -14.88 -11.81 6.89
N PHE A 80 -16.09 -11.49 7.39
CA PHE A 80 -17.06 -12.45 7.94
C PHE A 80 -18.22 -12.59 6.95
N LYS A 81 -18.80 -13.80 6.84
CA LYS A 81 -19.97 -14.04 5.99
C LYS A 81 -21.28 -13.70 6.71
N TYR A 82 -21.36 -13.99 8.00
CA TYR A 82 -22.54 -13.73 8.85
C TYR A 82 -22.10 -13.59 10.33
N PRO A 83 -22.39 -12.46 11.00
CA PRO A 83 -21.84 -12.21 12.35
C PRO A 83 -22.71 -12.72 13.49
N LYS A 84 -23.56 -13.75 13.32
CA LYS A 84 -24.41 -14.27 14.40
C LYS A 84 -23.61 -14.94 15.52
N ASN A 85 -22.59 -15.76 15.17
CA ASN A 85 -21.66 -16.39 16.13
C ASN A 85 -20.23 -16.22 15.65
N GLN A 86 -19.33 -15.73 16.50
CA GLN A 86 -17.97 -15.34 16.12
C GLN A 86 -17.11 -16.47 15.55
N ALA A 87 -17.42 -17.75 15.88
CA ALA A 87 -16.61 -18.90 15.49
C ALA A 87 -16.93 -19.43 14.08
N GLU A 88 -18.19 -19.42 13.65
CA GLU A 88 -18.63 -20.19 12.47
C GLU A 88 -18.61 -19.41 11.15
N CYS A 89 -18.43 -18.10 11.20
CA CYS A 89 -18.62 -17.22 10.04
C CYS A 89 -17.35 -16.57 9.51
N LYS A 90 -16.18 -17.01 9.97
CA LYS A 90 -14.88 -16.47 9.55
C LYS A 90 -14.53 -16.92 8.13
N SER A 91 -14.40 -15.98 7.20
CA SER A 91 -13.81 -16.33 5.91
C SER A 91 -12.27 -16.31 5.98
N LYS A 92 -11.61 -17.02 5.05
CA LYS A 92 -10.15 -16.94 4.86
C LYS A 92 -9.73 -15.66 4.13
N LYS A 93 -10.67 -14.74 3.82
CA LYS A 93 -10.41 -13.50 3.07
C LYS A 93 -10.25 -12.32 4.02
N PHE A 94 -9.38 -11.37 3.62
CA PHE A 94 -9.09 -10.17 4.39
C PHE A 94 -9.05 -8.95 3.46
N LEU A 95 -9.36 -7.79 4.02
CA LEU A 95 -9.02 -6.50 3.42
C LEU A 95 -7.72 -5.97 4.02
N SER A 96 -6.88 -5.39 3.17
CA SER A 96 -5.61 -4.79 3.58
C SER A 96 -5.79 -3.39 4.14
N PHE A 97 -4.85 -2.94 4.95
CA PHE A 97 -4.72 -1.56 5.40
C PHE A 97 -4.95 -0.57 4.26
N SER A 98 -5.67 0.52 4.54
CA SER A 98 -6.02 1.57 3.56
C SER A 98 -7.00 1.16 2.45
N SER A 99 -7.54 -0.08 2.44
CA SER A 99 -8.72 -0.41 1.62
C SER A 99 -9.88 0.49 1.99
N LYS A 100 -10.67 0.91 1.00
CA LYS A 100 -11.79 1.83 1.21
C LYS A 100 -13.10 1.07 1.15
N ILE A 101 -14.02 1.36 2.06
CA ILE A 101 -15.32 0.69 2.14
C ILE A 101 -16.46 1.69 2.25
N GLN A 102 -17.63 1.26 1.81
CA GLN A 102 -18.91 1.92 2.05
C GLN A 102 -19.68 1.09 3.07
N ILE A 103 -20.16 1.68 4.15
CA ILE A 103 -21.01 0.98 5.09
C ILE A 103 -22.44 0.91 4.53
N ILE A 104 -22.98 -0.31 4.45
CA ILE A 104 -24.36 -0.60 4.02
C ILE A 104 -25.26 -0.79 5.23
N LYS A 105 -24.78 -1.53 6.24
CA LYS A 105 -25.52 -1.85 7.47
C LYS A 105 -24.58 -1.94 8.66
N LYS A 106 -25.06 -1.60 9.86
CA LYS A 106 -24.34 -1.76 11.14
C LYS A 106 -25.07 -2.74 12.04
N ASN A 107 -24.32 -3.51 12.79
CA ASN A 107 -24.83 -4.39 13.85
C ASN A 107 -23.79 -4.47 14.97
N LYS A 108 -24.14 -3.98 16.20
CA LYS A 108 -23.23 -3.94 17.38
C LYS A 108 -21.75 -3.74 17.01
N ASN A 109 -21.01 -4.84 16.90
CA ASN A 109 -19.55 -4.85 16.67
C ASN A 109 -19.15 -4.99 15.19
N PHE A 110 -20.10 -5.09 14.27
CA PHE A 110 -19.83 -5.37 12.86
C PHE A 110 -20.50 -4.38 11.93
N ILE A 111 -19.88 -4.19 10.76
CA ILE A 111 -20.47 -3.44 9.65
C ILE A 111 -20.51 -4.32 8.39
N MET A 112 -21.58 -4.21 7.63
CA MET A 112 -21.68 -4.81 6.31
C MET A 112 -21.21 -3.80 5.26
N PHE A 113 -20.23 -4.20 4.45
CA PHE A 113 -19.63 -3.34 3.41
C PHE A 113 -19.88 -3.84 1.98
N ASP A 114 -20.38 -5.06 1.85
CA ASP A 114 -20.79 -5.69 0.61
C ASP A 114 -21.82 -6.78 0.92
N LYS A 115 -22.58 -7.30 -0.08
CA LYS A 115 -23.58 -8.35 0.12
C LYS A 115 -22.96 -9.53 0.90
N ASN A 116 -23.52 -9.78 2.10
CA ASN A 116 -23.06 -10.84 3.02
C ASN A 116 -21.57 -10.78 3.40
N LYS A 117 -20.94 -9.59 3.35
CA LYS A 117 -19.54 -9.40 3.78
C LYS A 117 -19.47 -8.36 4.88
N TRP A 118 -18.96 -8.77 6.01
CA TRP A 118 -18.91 -7.99 7.23
C TRP A 118 -17.48 -7.82 7.72
N LEU A 119 -17.22 -6.72 8.42
CA LEU A 119 -15.96 -6.42 9.09
C LEU A 119 -16.23 -6.02 10.53
N ASN A 120 -15.23 -6.21 11.39
CA ASN A 120 -15.31 -5.67 12.75
C ASN A 120 -15.22 -4.14 12.69
N ILE A 121 -16.08 -3.45 13.42
CA ILE A 121 -16.12 -1.97 13.48
C ILE A 121 -14.82 -1.37 14.02
N LYS A 122 -14.08 -2.10 14.87
CA LYS A 122 -12.78 -1.68 15.42
C LYS A 122 -11.68 -1.56 14.37
N ASP A 123 -11.83 -2.26 13.23
CA ASP A 123 -10.82 -2.32 12.18
C ASP A 123 -10.90 -1.15 11.19
N ILE A 124 -11.90 -0.29 11.34
CA ILE A 124 -12.17 0.79 10.39
C ILE A 124 -12.08 2.17 11.03
N LYS A 125 -11.84 3.15 10.20
CA LYS A 125 -11.87 4.59 10.54
C LYS A 125 -12.59 5.37 9.45
N LEU A 126 -13.13 6.54 9.77
CA LEU A 126 -13.72 7.45 8.79
C LEU A 126 -12.70 7.73 7.66
N ILE A 127 -13.20 7.87 6.43
CA ILE A 127 -12.34 8.07 5.25
C ILE A 127 -11.41 9.29 5.38
N ASN A 128 -11.89 10.36 6.05
CA ASN A 128 -11.14 11.60 6.24
C ASN A 128 -10.29 11.63 7.51
N GLN A 129 -10.42 10.64 8.41
CA GLN A 129 -9.60 10.57 9.62
C GLN A 129 -8.14 10.34 9.25
N LYS A 130 -7.24 11.19 9.76
CA LYS A 130 -5.80 11.15 9.47
C LYS A 130 -5.03 10.51 10.64
N GLU A 131 -3.91 9.86 10.33
CA GLU A 131 -2.92 9.43 11.31
C GLU A 131 -1.60 10.17 11.03
N LYS A 132 -1.31 11.17 11.87
CA LYS A 132 -0.13 12.02 11.70
C LYS A 132 1.18 11.30 12.05
N LYS A 133 1.12 10.30 12.94
CA LYS A 133 2.27 9.53 13.42
C LYS A 133 2.63 8.46 12.38
N PHE A 134 3.50 8.79 11.41
CA PHE A 134 3.90 7.87 10.34
C PHE A 134 4.46 6.54 10.88
N LEU A 135 5.18 6.55 11.99
CA LEU A 135 5.71 5.35 12.63
C LEU A 135 4.63 4.34 12.99
N LYS A 136 3.45 4.81 13.42
CA LYS A 136 2.32 3.93 13.76
C LYS A 136 1.86 3.14 12.55
N ILE A 137 1.81 3.77 11.38
CA ILE A 137 1.43 3.10 10.13
C ILE A 137 2.55 2.16 9.64
N LEU A 138 3.80 2.63 9.60
CA LEU A 138 4.89 1.82 9.07
C LEU A 138 5.15 0.56 9.93
N LYS A 139 5.05 0.68 11.26
CA LYS A 139 5.20 -0.44 12.18
C LYS A 139 4.12 -1.50 12.06
N LEU A 140 2.92 -1.19 11.52
CA LEU A 140 1.92 -2.21 11.20
C LEU A 140 2.46 -3.26 10.22
N PHE A 141 3.37 -2.85 9.33
CA PHE A 141 3.95 -3.72 8.30
C PHE A 141 5.25 -4.42 8.74
N LEU A 142 5.71 -4.23 9.99
CA LEU A 142 6.89 -4.91 10.47
C LEU A 142 6.72 -6.43 10.31
N GLU A 143 7.79 -7.12 9.87
CA GLU A 143 7.81 -8.54 9.52
C GLU A 143 6.92 -8.94 8.31
N CYS A 144 6.15 -8.03 7.69
CA CYS A 144 5.50 -8.33 6.42
C CYS A 144 6.53 -8.77 5.37
N LYS A 145 6.17 -9.76 4.56
CA LYS A 145 7.02 -10.24 3.45
C LYS A 145 7.38 -9.08 2.51
N TYR A 146 8.63 -9.04 2.05
CA TYR A 146 8.98 -8.24 0.89
C TYR A 146 8.36 -8.85 -0.36
N MET A 147 7.65 -8.05 -1.13
CA MET A 147 7.11 -8.46 -2.42
C MET A 147 7.19 -7.28 -3.39
N TRP A 148 7.94 -7.47 -4.47
CA TRP A 148 8.01 -6.48 -5.55
C TRP A 148 6.61 -6.17 -6.08
N GLY A 149 6.27 -4.89 -6.21
CA GLY A 149 4.93 -4.46 -6.64
C GLY A 149 3.85 -4.57 -5.57
N GLY A 150 4.12 -5.18 -4.42
CA GLY A 150 3.16 -5.40 -3.34
C GLY A 150 2.75 -4.14 -2.61
N LYS A 151 1.50 -4.12 -2.12
CA LYS A 151 0.90 -3.05 -1.28
C LYS A 151 0.01 -3.61 -0.17
N THR A 152 0.09 -4.89 0.14
CA THR A 152 -0.84 -5.56 1.04
C THR A 152 -0.12 -6.23 2.21
N PHE A 153 -0.88 -6.78 3.16
CA PHE A 153 -0.36 -7.62 4.24
C PHE A 153 0.31 -8.92 3.75
N ASN A 154 0.01 -9.37 2.52
CA ASN A 154 0.65 -10.52 1.89
C ASN A 154 2.08 -10.24 1.42
N GLY A 155 2.41 -8.97 1.24
CA GLY A 155 3.72 -8.48 0.87
C GLY A 155 3.68 -7.03 0.42
N ILE A 156 4.78 -6.32 0.69
CA ILE A 156 4.94 -4.91 0.40
C ILE A 156 6.38 -4.62 -0.05
N ASP A 157 6.56 -3.70 -1.01
CA ASP A 157 7.90 -3.20 -1.37
C ASP A 157 8.28 -1.90 -0.67
N CYS A 158 9.51 -1.47 -0.82
CA CYS A 158 10.05 -0.32 -0.12
C CYS A 158 9.32 1.00 -0.44
N SER A 159 8.97 1.22 -1.70
CA SER A 159 8.26 2.43 -2.14
C SER A 159 6.79 2.41 -1.71
N ALA A 160 6.14 1.24 -1.72
CA ALA A 160 4.77 1.10 -1.24
C ALA A 160 4.66 1.33 0.27
N LEU A 161 5.66 0.91 1.05
CA LEU A 161 5.69 1.13 2.50
C LEU A 161 5.63 2.63 2.84
N ILE A 162 6.31 3.47 2.07
CA ILE A 162 6.23 4.92 2.23
C ILE A 162 4.90 5.46 1.69
N GLN A 163 4.54 5.02 0.47
CA GLN A 163 3.34 5.49 -0.22
C GLN A 163 2.07 5.27 0.61
N ILE A 164 1.97 4.13 1.31
CA ILE A 164 0.76 3.75 2.06
C ILE A 164 0.44 4.74 3.20
N PHE A 165 1.46 5.35 3.81
CA PHE A 165 1.26 6.41 4.80
C PHE A 165 0.57 7.65 4.19
N TYR A 166 1.09 8.12 3.07
CA TYR A 166 0.48 9.27 2.37
C TYR A 166 -0.93 8.95 1.89
N LYS A 167 -1.10 7.78 1.29
CA LYS A 167 -2.39 7.30 0.80
C LYS A 167 -3.45 7.22 1.89
N TYR A 168 -3.11 6.65 3.06
CA TYR A 168 -4.01 6.56 4.20
C TYR A 168 -4.45 7.96 4.67
N ASN A 169 -3.60 8.96 4.53
CA ASN A 169 -3.85 10.36 4.88
C ASN A 169 -4.46 11.19 3.75
N ASN A 170 -4.93 10.57 2.66
CA ASN A 170 -5.49 11.22 1.48
C ASN A 170 -4.51 12.22 0.83
N LYS A 171 -3.20 11.96 0.93
CA LYS A 171 -2.14 12.73 0.30
C LYS A 171 -1.55 11.94 -0.86
N TYR A 172 -1.24 12.61 -1.94
CA TYR A 172 -0.54 12.01 -3.08
C TYR A 172 0.92 11.68 -2.73
N PHE A 173 1.38 10.52 -3.18
CA PHE A 173 2.80 10.17 -3.22
C PHE A 173 3.02 9.15 -4.35
N PRO A 174 4.10 9.28 -5.17
CA PRO A 174 4.30 8.41 -6.32
C PRO A 174 4.51 6.94 -5.93
N ARG A 175 4.22 6.02 -6.87
CA ARG A 175 4.36 4.57 -6.64
C ARG A 175 5.82 4.11 -6.60
N GLY A 176 6.61 4.52 -7.58
CA GLY A 176 7.98 4.05 -7.76
C GLY A 176 9.03 4.94 -7.09
N THR A 177 10.13 4.35 -6.61
CA THR A 177 11.25 5.08 -6.01
C THR A 177 11.85 6.16 -6.92
N LYS A 178 11.88 5.90 -8.25
CA LYS A 178 12.36 6.87 -9.26
C LYS A 178 11.56 8.18 -9.23
N ASP A 179 10.25 8.06 -9.06
CA ASP A 179 9.36 9.22 -9.04
C ASP A 179 9.26 9.81 -7.62
N GLN A 180 9.35 8.97 -6.58
CA GLN A 180 9.41 9.42 -5.19
C GLN A 180 10.62 10.33 -4.94
N ILE A 181 11.80 9.98 -5.45
CA ILE A 181 13.02 10.80 -5.30
C ILE A 181 12.90 12.16 -6.00
N LYS A 182 12.20 12.20 -7.14
CA LYS A 182 11.92 13.46 -7.85
C LYS A 182 10.87 14.29 -7.11
N TYR A 183 9.81 13.65 -6.64
CA TYR A 183 8.71 14.30 -5.92
C TYR A 183 9.14 14.88 -4.58
N SER A 184 10.06 14.23 -3.88
CA SER A 184 10.62 14.70 -2.61
C SER A 184 11.52 15.91 -2.84
N LYS A 185 10.99 17.13 -2.70
CA LYS A 185 11.60 18.39 -3.17
C LYS A 185 12.90 18.75 -2.43
N LYS A 186 12.95 18.60 -1.11
CA LYS A 186 14.11 19.03 -0.32
C LYS A 186 15.22 17.99 -0.34
N LYS A 187 16.42 18.39 -0.83
CA LYS A 187 17.65 17.64 -0.58
C LYS A 187 18.24 18.15 0.74
N ILE A 188 18.33 17.24 1.69
CA ILE A 188 18.90 17.56 3.00
C ILE A 188 20.40 17.34 2.95
N LYS A 189 21.17 18.39 3.18
CA LYS A 189 22.62 18.35 3.34
C LYS A 189 22.93 18.40 4.83
N ARG A 190 22.98 17.26 5.47
CA ARG A 190 23.44 17.14 6.88
C ARG A 190 24.02 15.75 7.14
N ASN A 191 24.92 15.68 8.11
CA ASN A 191 25.59 14.43 8.49
C ASN A 191 24.76 13.60 9.50
N ASN A 192 23.80 14.23 10.19
CA ASN A 192 22.98 13.60 11.21
C ASN A 192 21.57 13.34 10.70
N PHE A 193 21.15 12.08 10.76
CA PHE A 193 19.77 11.68 10.41
C PHE A 193 18.79 12.11 11.50
N LYS A 194 17.57 12.42 11.08
CA LYS A 194 16.45 12.72 11.98
C LYS A 194 15.26 11.81 11.67
N LYS A 195 14.40 11.66 12.68
CA LYS A 195 13.11 10.96 12.51
C LYS A 195 12.34 11.54 11.32
N GLY A 196 11.89 10.65 10.41
CA GLY A 196 11.16 11.03 9.21
C GLY A 196 12.04 11.33 7.99
N ASP A 197 13.37 11.24 8.10
CA ASP A 197 14.22 11.34 6.93
C ASP A 197 14.01 10.13 6.02
N LEU A 198 13.88 10.40 4.73
CA LEU A 198 13.82 9.42 3.66
C LEU A 198 15.22 9.30 3.06
N ILE A 199 15.79 8.10 3.07
CA ILE A 199 17.06 7.81 2.42
C ILE A 199 16.78 7.08 1.12
N PHE A 200 17.25 7.64 0.00
CA PHE A 200 17.03 7.08 -1.34
C PHE A 200 18.32 6.54 -1.94
N TRP A 201 18.23 5.34 -2.51
CA TRP A 201 19.20 4.73 -3.43
C TRP A 201 18.56 4.51 -4.81
N LYS A 202 19.31 4.06 -5.80
CA LYS A 202 18.73 3.60 -7.06
C LYS A 202 17.82 2.39 -6.80
N GLY A 203 16.51 2.57 -7.00
CA GLY A 203 15.53 1.48 -6.84
C GLY A 203 15.16 1.14 -5.40
N HIS A 204 15.67 1.88 -4.39
CA HIS A 204 15.37 1.60 -2.99
C HIS A 204 15.12 2.87 -2.16
N VAL A 205 14.31 2.73 -1.10
CA VAL A 205 14.03 3.81 -0.13
C VAL A 205 13.83 3.24 1.27
N ALA A 206 14.28 3.99 2.27
CA ALA A 206 14.07 3.71 3.69
C ALA A 206 13.62 4.96 4.44
N VAL A 207 13.01 4.80 5.62
CA VAL A 207 12.60 5.90 6.51
C VAL A 207 13.35 5.81 7.82
N CYS A 208 13.96 6.91 8.26
CA CYS A 208 14.59 6.99 9.58
C CYS A 208 13.55 7.05 10.70
N LEU A 209 13.66 6.15 11.67
CA LEU A 209 12.85 6.13 12.89
C LEU A 209 13.36 7.14 13.92
N ASN A 210 14.65 7.32 13.95
CA ASN A 210 15.41 8.25 14.78
C ASN A 210 16.78 8.54 14.11
N SER A 211 17.77 9.00 14.86
CA SER A 211 19.12 9.31 14.37
C SER A 211 19.97 8.07 14.05
N THR A 212 19.60 6.89 14.54
CA THR A 212 20.42 5.67 14.45
C THR A 212 19.75 4.52 13.70
N GLN A 213 18.40 4.48 13.63
CA GLN A 213 17.62 3.38 13.07
C GLN A 213 16.73 3.83 11.92
N LEU A 214 16.55 2.96 10.95
CA LEU A 214 15.59 3.09 9.84
C LEU A 214 14.69 1.86 9.74
N ILE A 215 13.55 2.03 9.06
CA ILE A 215 12.64 0.95 8.64
C ILE A 215 12.54 0.92 7.12
N HIS A 216 12.58 -0.28 6.55
CA HIS A 216 12.38 -0.49 5.12
C HIS A 216 11.84 -1.89 4.81
N ALA A 217 11.13 -2.03 3.68
CA ALA A 217 10.90 -3.34 3.08
C ALA A 217 12.18 -3.71 2.31
N TYR A 218 12.92 -4.70 2.79
CA TYR A 218 14.26 -5.02 2.30
C TYR A 218 14.32 -6.36 1.58
N GLY A 219 14.51 -6.32 0.26
CA GLY A 219 14.52 -7.50 -0.60
C GLY A 219 15.48 -8.61 -0.14
N PRO A 220 16.77 -8.32 0.17
CA PRO A 220 17.71 -9.34 0.65
C PRO A 220 17.30 -10.02 1.96
N LYS A 221 16.55 -9.34 2.83
CA LYS A 221 15.99 -9.93 4.07
C LYS A 221 14.55 -10.44 3.88
N LYS A 222 13.97 -10.33 2.68
CA LYS A 222 12.63 -10.80 2.28
C LYS A 222 11.48 -10.30 3.17
N ARG A 223 11.66 -9.18 3.90
CA ARG A 223 10.66 -8.62 4.83
C ARG A 223 10.84 -7.13 5.10
N VAL A 224 9.86 -6.55 5.77
CA VAL A 224 9.97 -5.22 6.39
C VAL A 224 10.73 -5.37 7.71
N ILE A 225 11.80 -4.60 7.88
CA ILE A 225 12.71 -4.74 9.01
C ILE A 225 13.24 -3.38 9.47
N ILE A 226 13.58 -3.29 10.76
CA ILE A 226 14.30 -2.17 11.33
C ILE A 226 15.79 -2.53 11.35
N MET A 227 16.63 -1.60 10.88
CA MET A 227 18.08 -1.77 10.84
C MET A 227 18.82 -0.49 11.26
N PRO A 228 20.07 -0.59 11.76
CA PRO A 228 20.93 0.57 11.99
C PRO A 228 21.24 1.29 10.67
N ILE A 229 21.14 2.62 10.65
CA ILE A 229 21.27 3.43 9.42
C ILE A 229 22.64 3.23 8.78
N ARG A 230 23.74 3.42 9.53
CA ARG A 230 25.11 3.30 9.01
C ARG A 230 25.35 1.91 8.43
N LYS A 231 25.07 0.86 9.21
CA LYS A 231 25.19 -0.54 8.77
C LYS A 231 24.41 -0.81 7.49
N THR A 232 23.20 -0.25 7.36
CA THR A 232 22.37 -0.42 6.14
C THR A 232 23.00 0.27 4.93
N ILE A 233 23.52 1.50 5.10
CA ILE A 233 24.19 2.22 4.01
C ILE A 233 25.42 1.45 3.52
N ASP A 234 26.26 0.99 4.46
CA ASP A 234 27.48 0.23 4.15
C ASP A 234 27.15 -1.11 3.50
N GLN A 235 26.15 -1.83 4.03
CA GLN A 235 25.71 -3.10 3.45
C GLN A 235 25.20 -2.93 2.01
N ILE A 236 24.34 -1.93 1.75
CA ILE A 236 23.81 -1.67 0.40
C ILE A 236 24.95 -1.24 -0.55
N LYS A 237 25.92 -0.45 -0.07
CA LYS A 237 27.11 -0.09 -0.85
C LYS A 237 27.93 -1.33 -1.19
N LYS A 238 28.19 -2.21 -0.22
CA LYS A 238 29.02 -3.42 -0.38
C LYS A 238 28.35 -4.47 -1.26
N THR A 239 27.05 -4.74 -1.08
CA THR A 239 26.37 -5.87 -1.73
C THR A 239 25.74 -5.53 -3.09
N ALA A 240 25.36 -4.27 -3.32
CA ALA A 240 24.69 -3.81 -4.53
C ALA A 240 25.43 -2.68 -5.26
N ASN A 241 26.58 -2.23 -4.74
CA ASN A 241 27.34 -1.07 -5.26
C ASN A 241 26.48 0.20 -5.42
N LEU A 242 25.55 0.43 -4.50
CA LEU A 242 24.63 1.57 -4.54
C LEU A 242 24.99 2.62 -3.49
N LYS A 243 25.26 3.85 -3.93
CA LYS A 243 25.45 5.03 -3.05
C LYS A 243 24.10 5.70 -2.75
N VAL A 244 24.00 6.35 -1.60
CA VAL A 244 22.88 7.23 -1.24
C VAL A 244 22.79 8.35 -2.28
N ARG A 245 21.63 8.49 -2.92
CA ARG A 245 21.37 9.51 -3.96
C ARG A 245 20.79 10.80 -3.39
N LYS A 246 19.91 10.64 -2.41
CA LYS A 246 19.18 11.77 -1.81
C LYS A 246 18.73 11.42 -0.41
N ILE A 247 18.77 12.43 0.47
CA ILE A 247 18.06 12.44 1.74
C ILE A 247 16.99 13.53 1.64
N SER A 248 15.78 13.23 2.09
CA SER A 248 14.63 14.14 2.11
C SER A 248 13.87 13.92 3.42
N SER A 249 12.75 14.57 3.65
CA SER A 249 11.86 14.33 4.81
C SER A 249 10.45 13.93 4.37
N ILE A 250 9.74 13.19 5.24
CA ILE A 250 8.34 12.77 5.08
C ILE A 250 7.37 13.96 5.23
#